data_5f1a597e668f5989d5ebeaf9a9efa18d
#
_entry.id   5f1a597e668f5989d5ebeaf9a9efa18d
#
_cell.length_a   1.000
_cell.length_b   1.000
_cell.length_c   1.000
_cell.angle_alpha   90.00
_cell.angle_beta   90.00
_cell.angle_gamma   90.00
#
_symmetry.space_group_name_H-M   'P 1'
#
loop_
_entity.id
_entity.type
_entity.pdbx_description
1 polymer ?
#
loop_
_entity_poly.entity_id
_entity_poly.type
_entity_poly.pdbx_seq_one_letter_code
_entity_poly.pdbx_strand_id
1 'polypeptide(L)'
;VSSSISAMPAIPQYVSIIKDEESSANRWEKTSVSAQQAVTAFQKDAASIKTPEQLLKNYKALTVVLGAYGMSSVIGQTAVIKDLMTQDPTSSKSLAQTSGNSAWKAFANAFSNWSTSPLASSATVQSITQSYLTNSYEDSLQTETPGLGDALYFTRTATTDMTLANVMSDPKLLKVAEVVSGFDTTQFGALDYDQQVRLLGSKLDLSKLSTKQGIQQFAQQYLALLQIHPVTSTTPASMLTLYGGSGSGTSILSLFTGNSSSDSSASLYSALF
;
A
#
# COMPACT_ATOMS: atom_id res chain seq x y z
N VAL A 1 7.29 -7.38 30.44
CA VAL A 1 8.25 -6.35 30.01
C VAL A 1 8.00 -6.18 28.52
N SER A 2 7.08 -5.30 28.16
CA SER A 2 6.87 -4.87 26.77
C SER A 2 8.01 -3.93 26.42
N SER A 3 9.08 -4.49 25.89
CA SER A 3 10.11 -3.67 25.24
C SER A 3 9.47 -3.05 24.02
N SER A 4 9.21 -1.76 24.08
CA SER A 4 8.68 -0.95 23.01
C SER A 4 9.66 -1.00 21.83
N ILE A 5 9.34 -1.81 20.83
CA ILE A 5 10.06 -1.86 19.55
C ILE A 5 10.05 -0.49 18.86
N SER A 6 9.10 0.38 19.22
CA SER A 6 8.95 1.77 18.75
C SER A 6 10.15 2.70 18.94
N ALA A 7 11.14 2.33 19.73
CA ALA A 7 12.33 3.17 19.95
C ALA A 7 13.53 2.81 19.06
N MET A 8 13.42 1.77 18.23
CA MET A 8 14.51 1.35 17.33
C MET A 8 14.39 2.05 15.97
N PRO A 9 15.50 2.42 15.33
CA PRO A 9 15.49 2.90 13.94
C PRO A 9 14.88 1.86 12.99
N ALA A 10 14.28 2.31 11.88
CA ALA A 10 13.53 1.45 10.95
C ALA A 10 14.36 0.28 10.38
N ILE A 11 15.64 0.51 10.03
CA ILE A 11 16.48 -0.54 9.45
C ILE A 11 16.78 -1.68 10.44
N PRO A 12 17.22 -1.45 11.69
CA PRO A 12 17.32 -2.52 12.68
C PRO A 12 16.01 -3.27 12.95
N GLN A 13 14.87 -2.56 12.99
CA GLN A 13 13.55 -3.21 13.12
C GLN A 13 13.29 -4.14 11.94
N TYR A 14 13.47 -3.64 10.70
CA TYR A 14 13.33 -4.41 9.48
C TYR A 14 14.17 -5.69 9.50
N VAL A 15 15.49 -5.57 9.80
CA VAL A 15 16.41 -6.71 9.85
C VAL A 15 16.01 -7.74 10.92
N SER A 16 15.40 -7.30 12.02
CA SER A 16 14.90 -8.19 13.06
C SER A 16 13.66 -8.95 12.60
N ILE A 17 12.73 -8.25 11.94
CA ILE A 17 11.43 -8.82 11.55
C ILE A 17 11.56 -9.79 10.39
N ILE A 18 12.37 -9.48 9.35
CA ILE A 18 12.52 -10.35 8.17
C ILE A 18 13.09 -11.75 8.48
N LYS A 19 13.69 -11.94 9.67
CA LYS A 19 14.19 -13.26 10.09
C LYS A 19 13.06 -14.24 10.37
N ASP A 20 11.94 -13.75 10.90
CA ASP A 20 10.76 -14.52 11.23
C ASP A 20 9.53 -13.59 11.34
N GLU A 21 9.06 -13.13 10.18
CA GLU A 21 7.95 -12.20 10.07
C GLU A 21 6.63 -12.85 10.50
N GLU A 22 6.45 -14.12 10.16
CA GLU A 22 5.25 -14.88 10.52
C GLU A 22 5.07 -14.95 12.05
N SER A 23 6.11 -15.31 12.78
CA SER A 23 6.06 -15.33 14.26
C SER A 23 5.85 -13.91 14.83
N SER A 24 6.34 -12.88 14.15
CA SER A 24 6.13 -11.50 14.58
C SER A 24 4.68 -11.07 14.38
N ALA A 25 4.06 -11.41 13.26
CA ALA A 25 2.64 -11.19 12.99
C ALA A 25 1.74 -11.95 13.97
N ASN A 26 2.08 -13.20 14.29
CA ASN A 26 1.33 -14.02 15.25
C ASN A 26 1.44 -13.49 16.70
N ARG A 27 2.55 -12.86 17.05
CA ARG A 27 2.69 -12.16 18.35
C ARG A 27 1.87 -10.88 18.39
N TRP A 28 1.88 -10.11 17.30
CA TRP A 28 1.10 -8.90 17.16
C TRP A 28 -0.41 -9.19 17.22
N GLU A 29 -0.88 -10.28 16.57
CA GLU A 29 -2.29 -10.70 16.65
C GLU A 29 -2.77 -10.80 18.09
N LYS A 30 -1.97 -11.40 19.00
CA LYS A 30 -2.33 -11.57 20.42
C LYS A 30 -2.59 -10.25 21.15
N THR A 31 -2.11 -9.14 20.62
CA THR A 31 -2.31 -7.79 21.17
C THR A 31 -3.32 -6.96 20.39
N SER A 32 -3.63 -7.37 19.16
CA SER A 32 -4.57 -6.68 18.28
C SER A 32 -5.98 -7.26 18.37
N VAL A 33 -6.86 -6.62 19.12
CA VAL A 33 -8.25 -7.04 19.26
C VAL A 33 -8.98 -7.10 17.91
N SER A 34 -8.70 -6.14 17.03
CA SER A 34 -9.32 -6.10 15.70
C SER A 34 -8.88 -7.29 14.82
N ALA A 35 -7.60 -7.65 14.84
CA ALA A 35 -7.09 -8.80 14.10
C ALA A 35 -7.70 -10.11 14.62
N GLN A 36 -7.75 -10.30 15.95
CA GLN A 36 -8.36 -11.47 16.57
C GLN A 36 -9.84 -11.62 16.20
N GLN A 37 -10.59 -10.52 16.26
CA GLN A 37 -12.01 -10.52 15.88
C GLN A 37 -12.23 -10.86 14.41
N ALA A 38 -11.41 -10.30 13.51
CA ALA A 38 -11.49 -10.56 12.08
C ALA A 38 -11.18 -12.03 11.76
N VAL A 39 -10.11 -12.57 12.33
CA VAL A 39 -9.71 -13.98 12.15
C VAL A 39 -10.77 -14.92 12.70
N THR A 40 -11.25 -14.68 13.92
CA THR A 40 -12.28 -15.53 14.56
C THR A 40 -13.57 -15.54 13.73
N ALA A 41 -14.02 -14.38 13.26
CA ALA A 41 -15.22 -14.27 12.43
C ALA A 41 -15.04 -15.01 11.10
N PHE A 42 -13.89 -14.82 10.44
CA PHE A 42 -13.57 -15.50 9.17
C PHE A 42 -13.55 -17.02 9.33
N GLN A 43 -12.82 -17.53 10.31
CA GLN A 43 -12.72 -18.98 10.56
C GLN A 43 -14.10 -19.61 10.84
N LYS A 44 -14.96 -18.91 11.59
CA LYS A 44 -16.31 -19.36 11.88
C LYS A 44 -17.18 -19.44 10.62
N ASP A 45 -17.09 -18.44 9.75
CA ASP A 45 -17.99 -18.28 8.60
C ASP A 45 -17.48 -19.01 7.34
N ALA A 46 -16.19 -19.27 7.22
CA ALA A 46 -15.52 -19.76 6.01
C ALA A 46 -16.20 -21.03 5.44
N ALA A 47 -16.48 -22.02 6.27
CA ALA A 47 -17.10 -23.27 5.84
C ALA A 47 -18.52 -23.10 5.29
N SER A 48 -19.23 -22.03 5.63
CA SER A 48 -20.59 -21.73 5.15
C SER A 48 -20.61 -21.05 3.79
N ILE A 49 -19.49 -20.47 3.36
CA ILE A 49 -19.38 -19.74 2.09
C ILE A 49 -19.11 -20.72 0.96
N LYS A 50 -20.11 -20.89 0.07
CA LYS A 50 -20.11 -21.88 -1.02
C LYS A 50 -20.05 -21.26 -2.41
N THR A 51 -20.35 -19.95 -2.55
CA THR A 51 -20.43 -19.27 -3.83
C THR A 51 -19.75 -17.89 -3.77
N PRO A 52 -19.36 -17.31 -4.92
CA PRO A 52 -18.84 -15.95 -5.00
C PRO A 52 -19.79 -14.92 -4.37
N GLU A 53 -21.09 -15.05 -4.60
CA GLU A 53 -22.09 -14.12 -4.08
C GLU A 53 -22.20 -14.17 -2.55
N GLN A 54 -21.99 -15.35 -1.95
CA GLN A 54 -21.97 -15.50 -0.49
C GLN A 54 -20.74 -14.82 0.10
N LEU A 55 -19.57 -14.96 -0.56
CA LEU A 55 -18.35 -14.25 -0.13
C LEU A 55 -18.54 -12.73 -0.24
N LEU A 56 -19.07 -12.24 -1.37
CA LEU A 56 -19.32 -10.81 -1.58
C LEU A 56 -20.29 -10.21 -0.55
N LYS A 57 -21.27 -11.00 -0.09
CA LYS A 57 -22.24 -10.58 0.94
C LYS A 57 -21.68 -10.65 2.37
N ASN A 58 -20.68 -11.48 2.63
CA ASN A 58 -20.03 -11.58 3.93
C ASN A 58 -18.84 -10.62 4.02
N TYR A 59 -19.13 -9.37 4.38
CA TYR A 59 -18.12 -8.30 4.42
C TYR A 59 -16.91 -8.67 5.31
N LYS A 60 -17.13 -9.36 6.45
CA LYS A 60 -16.04 -9.74 7.36
C LYS A 60 -15.11 -10.77 6.71
N ALA A 61 -15.67 -11.81 6.10
CA ALA A 61 -14.88 -12.81 5.40
C ALA A 61 -14.19 -12.21 4.17
N LEU A 62 -14.89 -11.37 3.41
CA LEU A 62 -14.34 -10.67 2.25
C LEU A 62 -13.14 -9.79 2.63
N THR A 63 -13.23 -9.06 3.75
CA THR A 63 -12.12 -8.23 4.25
C THR A 63 -10.89 -9.07 4.55
N VAL A 64 -11.05 -10.22 5.20
CA VAL A 64 -9.92 -11.12 5.52
C VAL A 64 -9.34 -11.71 4.24
N VAL A 65 -10.19 -12.20 3.35
CA VAL A 65 -9.74 -12.79 2.07
C VAL A 65 -9.01 -11.77 1.22
N LEU A 66 -9.58 -10.59 0.98
CA LEU A 66 -8.90 -9.55 0.20
C LEU A 66 -7.65 -9.03 0.88
N GLY A 67 -7.68 -8.86 2.20
CA GLY A 67 -6.51 -8.49 3.00
C GLY A 67 -5.37 -9.50 2.89
N ALA A 68 -5.69 -10.80 2.84
CA ALA A 68 -4.70 -11.87 2.66
C ALA A 68 -3.96 -11.78 1.32
N TYR A 69 -4.63 -11.30 0.28
CA TYR A 69 -4.03 -11.09 -1.04
C TYR A 69 -3.49 -9.68 -1.28
N GLY A 70 -3.47 -8.81 -0.26
CA GLY A 70 -3.03 -7.41 -0.41
C GLY A 70 -4.00 -6.54 -1.22
N MET A 71 -5.27 -6.96 -1.31
CA MET A 71 -6.30 -6.34 -2.14
C MET A 71 -7.31 -5.51 -1.34
N SER A 72 -6.98 -5.05 -0.14
CA SER A 72 -7.88 -4.27 0.73
C SER A 72 -8.41 -2.99 0.05
N SER A 73 -7.65 -2.40 -0.85
CA SER A 73 -8.03 -1.18 -1.58
C SER A 73 -9.20 -1.37 -2.55
N VAL A 74 -9.49 -2.60 -2.99
CA VAL A 74 -10.57 -2.91 -3.95
C VAL A 74 -11.84 -3.43 -3.28
N ILE A 75 -11.93 -3.44 -1.94
CA ILE A 75 -13.06 -4.03 -1.21
C ILE A 75 -14.42 -3.42 -1.60
N GLY A 76 -14.48 -2.16 -2.01
CA GLY A 76 -15.67 -1.49 -2.52
C GLY A 76 -15.96 -1.74 -3.99
N GLN A 77 -15.07 -2.37 -4.74
CA GLN A 77 -15.17 -2.60 -6.18
C GLN A 77 -15.76 -3.98 -6.47
N THR A 78 -17.01 -4.19 -6.09
CA THR A 78 -17.70 -5.49 -6.17
C THR A 78 -17.65 -6.13 -7.57
N ALA A 79 -17.74 -5.32 -8.64
CA ALA A 79 -17.66 -5.81 -10.01
C ALA A 79 -16.27 -6.41 -10.32
N VAL A 80 -15.20 -5.72 -9.93
CA VAL A 80 -13.82 -6.19 -10.11
C VAL A 80 -13.60 -7.51 -9.36
N ILE A 81 -14.02 -7.57 -8.09
CA ILE A 81 -13.87 -8.78 -7.26
C ILE A 81 -14.68 -9.94 -7.86
N LYS A 82 -15.89 -9.67 -8.33
CA LYS A 82 -16.72 -10.67 -8.98
C LYS A 82 -16.07 -11.21 -10.25
N ASP A 83 -15.57 -10.34 -11.11
CA ASP A 83 -14.88 -10.73 -12.34
C ASP A 83 -13.66 -11.61 -12.05
N LEU A 84 -12.85 -11.27 -11.06
CA LEU A 84 -11.70 -12.08 -10.63
C LEU A 84 -12.11 -13.46 -10.10
N MET A 85 -13.33 -13.61 -9.54
CA MET A 85 -13.85 -14.88 -9.02
C MET A 85 -14.60 -15.73 -10.05
N THR A 86 -14.94 -15.18 -11.21
CA THR A 86 -15.82 -15.85 -12.17
C THR A 86 -15.22 -16.01 -13.56
N GLN A 87 -14.24 -15.19 -13.93
CA GLN A 87 -13.52 -15.33 -15.19
C GLN A 87 -12.48 -16.46 -15.11
N ASP A 88 -12.18 -17.08 -16.25
CA ASP A 88 -11.07 -18.02 -16.37
C ASP A 88 -9.73 -17.29 -16.18
N PRO A 89 -8.97 -17.55 -15.09
CA PRO A 89 -7.73 -16.83 -14.79
C PRO A 89 -6.62 -17.10 -15.81
N THR A 90 -6.75 -18.13 -16.65
CA THR A 90 -5.77 -18.48 -17.71
C THR A 90 -6.05 -17.75 -19.02
N SER A 91 -7.25 -17.22 -19.20
CA SER A 91 -7.63 -16.50 -20.41
C SER A 91 -6.84 -15.18 -20.53
N SER A 92 -6.22 -14.94 -21.67
CA SER A 92 -5.51 -13.69 -21.97
C SER A 92 -6.41 -12.44 -21.94
N LYS A 93 -7.74 -12.64 -21.98
CA LYS A 93 -8.75 -11.56 -21.89
C LYS A 93 -9.28 -11.35 -20.47
N SER A 94 -8.92 -12.22 -19.52
CA SER A 94 -9.39 -12.08 -18.14
C SER A 94 -8.79 -10.85 -17.48
N LEU A 95 -9.52 -10.29 -16.53
CA LEU A 95 -9.07 -9.16 -15.74
C LEU A 95 -7.76 -9.49 -14.99
N ALA A 96 -7.61 -10.73 -14.52
CA ALA A 96 -6.40 -11.20 -13.85
C ALA A 96 -5.16 -11.13 -14.76
N GLN A 97 -5.29 -11.44 -16.06
CA GLN A 97 -4.16 -11.40 -16.99
C GLN A 97 -3.89 -9.99 -17.53
N THR A 98 -4.96 -9.25 -17.87
CA THR A 98 -4.84 -7.91 -18.47
C THR A 98 -4.38 -6.83 -17.48
N SER A 99 -4.63 -7.02 -16.19
CA SER A 99 -4.19 -6.08 -15.14
C SER A 99 -2.68 -6.04 -14.93
N GLY A 100 -1.96 -7.12 -15.27
CA GLY A 100 -0.56 -7.29 -14.88
C GLY A 100 -0.32 -7.48 -13.38
N ASN A 101 -1.35 -7.35 -12.54
CA ASN A 101 -1.25 -7.39 -11.08
C ASN A 101 -1.11 -8.83 -10.57
N SER A 102 0.01 -9.11 -9.89
CA SER A 102 0.32 -10.45 -9.36
C SER A 102 -0.66 -10.89 -8.26
N ALA A 103 -1.10 -9.97 -7.41
CA ALA A 103 -2.07 -10.23 -6.35
C ALA A 103 -3.44 -10.62 -6.94
N TRP A 104 -3.89 -9.92 -7.99
CA TRP A 104 -5.13 -10.26 -8.70
C TRP A 104 -5.05 -11.62 -9.38
N LYS A 105 -3.90 -11.95 -9.99
CA LYS A 105 -3.66 -13.27 -10.56
C LYS A 105 -3.70 -14.37 -9.50
N ALA A 106 -3.04 -14.15 -8.37
CA ALA A 106 -3.02 -15.11 -7.27
C ALA A 106 -4.43 -15.33 -6.69
N PHE A 107 -5.17 -14.24 -6.46
CA PHE A 107 -6.56 -14.30 -6.00
C PHE A 107 -7.46 -15.04 -7.00
N ALA A 108 -7.43 -14.66 -8.29
CA ALA A 108 -8.24 -15.30 -9.32
C ALA A 108 -7.94 -16.79 -9.44
N ASN A 109 -6.66 -17.20 -9.42
CA ASN A 109 -6.28 -18.61 -9.44
C ASN A 109 -6.85 -19.40 -8.25
N ALA A 110 -6.92 -18.78 -7.07
CA ALA A 110 -7.45 -19.41 -5.87
C ALA A 110 -8.99 -19.45 -5.81
N PHE A 111 -9.66 -18.44 -6.39
CA PHE A 111 -11.09 -18.20 -6.20
C PHE A 111 -11.94 -18.26 -7.47
N SER A 112 -11.40 -18.60 -8.65
CA SER A 112 -12.20 -18.72 -9.88
C SER A 112 -12.98 -20.03 -10.00
N ASN A 113 -12.61 -21.06 -9.26
CA ASN A 113 -13.31 -22.34 -9.29
C ASN A 113 -14.11 -22.55 -8.01
N TRP A 114 -15.46 -22.53 -8.15
CA TRP A 114 -16.43 -22.73 -7.07
C TRP A 114 -17.19 -24.06 -7.16
N SER A 115 -16.76 -25.00 -7.99
CA SER A 115 -17.31 -26.37 -7.98
C SER A 115 -17.15 -27.02 -6.62
N THR A 116 -16.04 -26.73 -5.95
CA THR A 116 -15.83 -26.95 -4.52
C THR A 116 -15.38 -25.62 -3.92
N SER A 117 -16.02 -25.16 -2.84
CA SER A 117 -15.66 -23.90 -2.22
C SER A 117 -14.16 -23.84 -1.92
N PRO A 118 -13.43 -22.81 -2.34
CA PRO A 118 -12.03 -22.61 -1.96
C PRO A 118 -11.82 -22.55 -0.45
N LEU A 119 -12.86 -22.18 0.31
CA LEU A 119 -12.85 -22.06 1.77
C LEU A 119 -13.29 -23.33 2.49
N ALA A 120 -13.54 -24.45 1.77
CA ALA A 120 -13.90 -25.71 2.38
C ALA A 120 -12.70 -26.41 3.05
N SER A 121 -11.49 -26.12 2.62
CA SER A 121 -10.25 -26.68 3.16
C SER A 121 -9.77 -25.89 4.37
N SER A 122 -9.58 -26.57 5.51
CA SER A 122 -8.97 -25.95 6.70
C SER A 122 -7.57 -25.41 6.43
N ALA A 123 -6.78 -26.08 5.60
CA ALA A 123 -5.46 -25.63 5.21
C ALA A 123 -5.51 -24.30 4.43
N THR A 124 -6.47 -24.16 3.51
CA THR A 124 -6.69 -22.89 2.78
C THR A 124 -7.11 -21.77 3.73
N VAL A 125 -8.04 -22.05 4.65
CA VAL A 125 -8.48 -21.08 5.65
C VAL A 125 -7.32 -20.64 6.54
N GLN A 126 -6.46 -21.55 6.97
CA GLN A 126 -5.26 -21.23 7.76
C GLN A 126 -4.27 -20.39 6.96
N SER A 127 -4.01 -20.75 5.71
CA SER A 127 -3.11 -19.97 4.82
C SER A 127 -3.61 -18.55 4.60
N ILE A 128 -4.90 -18.38 4.33
CA ILE A 128 -5.53 -17.06 4.18
C ILE A 128 -5.43 -16.27 5.48
N THR A 129 -5.71 -16.91 6.61
CA THR A 129 -5.59 -16.29 7.95
C THR A 129 -4.17 -15.77 8.17
N GLN A 130 -3.17 -16.60 7.91
CA GLN A 130 -1.76 -16.23 8.11
C GLN A 130 -1.35 -15.09 7.19
N SER A 131 -1.71 -15.15 5.91
CA SER A 131 -1.43 -14.06 4.96
C SER A 131 -2.12 -12.75 5.35
N TYR A 132 -3.36 -12.81 5.83
CA TYR A 132 -4.09 -11.66 6.36
C TYR A 132 -3.37 -11.05 7.58
N LEU A 133 -2.94 -11.88 8.51
CA LEU A 133 -2.22 -11.42 9.70
C LEU A 133 -0.89 -10.76 9.35
N THR A 134 -0.13 -11.34 8.42
CA THR A 134 1.13 -10.76 7.96
C THR A 134 0.91 -9.39 7.30
N ASN A 135 -0.04 -9.29 6.36
CA ASN A 135 -0.35 -8.03 5.70
C ASN A 135 -0.88 -6.96 6.69
N SER A 136 -1.74 -7.36 7.64
CA SER A 136 -2.28 -6.46 8.66
C SER A 136 -1.21 -5.99 9.64
N TYR A 137 -0.25 -6.84 9.96
CA TYR A 137 0.93 -6.49 10.75
C TYR A 137 1.82 -5.49 10.03
N GLU A 138 2.13 -5.73 8.75
CA GLU A 138 2.86 -4.79 7.90
C GLU A 138 2.17 -3.41 7.87
N ASP A 139 0.85 -3.39 7.70
CA ASP A 139 0.06 -2.15 7.69
C ASP A 139 0.09 -1.42 9.06
N SER A 140 0.10 -2.17 10.18
CA SER A 140 0.26 -1.57 11.50
C SER A 140 1.64 -0.95 11.71
N LEU A 141 2.68 -1.65 11.25
CA LEU A 141 4.05 -1.14 11.30
C LEU A 141 4.25 0.09 10.43
N GLN A 142 3.56 0.18 9.29
CA GLN A 142 3.58 1.36 8.44
C GLN A 142 3.06 2.61 9.16
N THR A 143 2.09 2.43 10.06
CA THR A 143 1.55 3.52 10.88
C THR A 143 2.49 3.94 12.02
N GLU A 144 3.19 2.97 12.62
CA GLU A 144 4.11 3.20 13.74
C GLU A 144 5.47 3.72 13.28
N THR A 145 6.00 3.14 12.20
CA THR A 145 7.31 3.45 11.62
C THR A 145 7.13 3.60 10.10
N PRO A 146 7.00 4.83 9.58
CA PRO A 146 6.77 5.07 8.16
C PRO A 146 7.80 4.36 7.27
N GLY A 147 7.32 3.64 6.28
CA GLY A 147 8.11 2.86 5.34
C GLY A 147 8.39 1.42 5.76
N LEU A 148 8.28 1.08 7.04
CA LEU A 148 8.64 -0.26 7.52
C LEU A 148 7.72 -1.34 6.94
N GLY A 149 6.41 -1.12 6.95
CA GLY A 149 5.44 -2.04 6.35
C GLY A 149 5.63 -2.21 4.85
N ASP A 150 5.87 -1.12 4.12
CA ASP A 150 6.13 -1.17 2.68
C ASP A 150 7.44 -1.94 2.36
N ALA A 151 8.48 -1.76 3.18
CA ALA A 151 9.76 -2.47 3.01
C ALA A 151 9.63 -3.99 3.25
N LEU A 152 8.86 -4.40 4.26
CA LEU A 152 8.56 -5.81 4.55
C LEU A 152 7.74 -6.41 3.43
N TYR A 153 6.64 -5.76 3.05
CA TYR A 153 5.81 -6.17 1.92
C TYR A 153 6.63 -6.34 0.63
N PHE A 154 7.47 -5.34 0.32
CA PHE A 154 8.35 -5.40 -0.85
C PHE A 154 9.26 -6.64 -0.80
N THR A 155 9.91 -6.88 0.33
CA THR A 155 10.84 -8.02 0.49
C THR A 155 10.15 -9.36 0.31
N ARG A 156 8.92 -9.49 0.77
CA ARG A 156 8.12 -10.72 0.69
C ARG A 156 7.51 -10.94 -0.70
N THR A 157 7.13 -9.86 -1.38
CA THR A 157 6.38 -9.91 -2.64
C THR A 157 7.29 -9.85 -3.86
N ALA A 158 8.44 -9.16 -3.78
CA ALA A 158 9.38 -9.05 -4.87
C ALA A 158 9.99 -10.40 -5.21
N THR A 159 10.05 -10.71 -6.51
CA THR A 159 10.66 -11.93 -7.05
C THR A 159 11.91 -11.60 -7.85
N THR A 160 12.79 -12.58 -8.00
CA THR A 160 14.08 -12.39 -8.70
C THR A 160 13.95 -12.19 -10.22
N ASP A 161 12.77 -12.48 -10.77
CA ASP A 161 12.37 -12.30 -12.16
C ASP A 161 11.36 -11.16 -12.37
N MET A 162 11.27 -10.26 -11.39
CA MET A 162 10.33 -9.14 -11.42
C MET A 162 10.55 -8.23 -12.63
N THR A 163 9.46 -7.89 -13.30
CA THR A 163 9.44 -6.97 -14.44
C THR A 163 8.99 -5.58 -14.01
N LEU A 164 9.28 -4.56 -14.83
CA LEU A 164 8.77 -3.21 -14.62
C LEU A 164 7.23 -3.20 -14.54
N ALA A 165 6.55 -4.00 -15.37
CA ALA A 165 5.09 -4.11 -15.35
C ALA A 165 4.57 -4.65 -14.01
N ASN A 166 5.26 -5.62 -13.39
CA ASN A 166 4.91 -6.12 -12.07
C ASN A 166 5.04 -5.03 -10.99
N VAL A 167 6.13 -4.25 -11.04
CA VAL A 167 6.32 -3.12 -10.12
C VAL A 167 5.22 -2.07 -10.30
N MET A 168 4.93 -1.69 -11.56
CA MET A 168 3.92 -0.67 -11.88
C MET A 168 2.49 -1.08 -11.52
N SER A 169 2.20 -2.38 -11.50
CA SER A 169 0.85 -2.90 -11.22
C SER A 169 0.52 -3.03 -9.73
N ASP A 170 1.52 -2.92 -8.85
CA ASP A 170 1.35 -3.01 -7.40
C ASP A 170 1.73 -1.68 -6.73
N PRO A 171 0.78 -0.96 -6.11
CA PRO A 171 1.02 0.36 -5.53
C PRO A 171 2.10 0.38 -4.43
N LYS A 172 2.24 -0.69 -3.64
CA LYS A 172 3.27 -0.77 -2.59
C LYS A 172 4.66 -1.00 -3.19
N LEU A 173 4.77 -1.89 -4.20
CA LEU A 173 6.01 -2.11 -4.93
C LEU A 173 6.44 -0.84 -5.68
N LEU A 174 5.49 -0.19 -6.36
CA LEU A 174 5.72 1.05 -7.09
C LEU A 174 6.26 2.14 -6.15
N LYS A 175 5.63 2.35 -5.00
CA LYS A 175 6.06 3.34 -4.02
C LYS A 175 7.51 3.15 -3.56
N VAL A 176 7.90 1.90 -3.27
CA VAL A 176 9.29 1.59 -2.90
C VAL A 176 10.24 1.89 -4.05
N ALA A 177 9.86 1.50 -5.28
CA ALA A 177 10.67 1.74 -6.48
C ALA A 177 10.80 3.23 -6.81
N GLU A 178 9.74 4.03 -6.67
CA GLU A 178 9.75 5.48 -6.85
C GLU A 178 10.77 6.15 -5.93
N VAL A 179 10.68 5.88 -4.63
CA VAL A 179 11.55 6.48 -3.63
C VAL A 179 13.01 6.10 -3.87
N VAL A 180 13.30 4.81 -4.14
CA VAL A 180 14.68 4.35 -4.40
C VAL A 180 15.22 4.93 -5.71
N SER A 181 14.35 5.17 -6.70
CA SER A 181 14.72 5.81 -7.96
C SER A 181 14.83 7.35 -7.86
N GLY A 182 14.54 7.93 -6.68
CA GLY A 182 14.66 9.36 -6.40
C GLY A 182 13.49 10.19 -6.94
N PHE A 183 12.31 9.59 -7.09
CA PHE A 183 11.09 10.30 -7.47
C PHE A 183 10.30 10.73 -6.22
N ASP A 184 9.68 11.91 -6.30
CA ASP A 184 8.62 12.29 -5.38
C ASP A 184 7.33 11.55 -5.77
N THR A 185 6.77 10.79 -4.84
CA THR A 185 5.61 9.91 -5.11
C THR A 185 4.35 10.69 -5.50
N THR A 186 4.19 11.93 -5.01
CA THR A 186 3.04 12.77 -5.36
C THR A 186 3.17 13.30 -6.78
N GLN A 187 4.36 13.80 -7.13
CA GLN A 187 4.63 14.34 -8.48
C GLN A 187 4.62 13.20 -9.51
N PHE A 188 5.20 12.05 -9.16
CA PHE A 188 5.21 10.88 -10.04
C PHE A 188 3.80 10.36 -10.32
N GLY A 189 2.95 10.25 -9.29
CA GLY A 189 1.55 9.83 -9.43
C GLY A 189 0.67 10.78 -10.26
N ALA A 190 1.08 12.04 -10.45
CA ALA A 190 0.38 13.00 -11.30
C ALA A 190 0.71 12.87 -12.80
N LEU A 191 1.71 12.05 -13.15
CA LEU A 191 2.12 11.82 -14.55
C LEU A 191 1.21 10.81 -15.24
N ASP A 192 1.12 10.89 -16.57
CA ASP A 192 0.48 9.85 -17.38
C ASP A 192 1.23 8.51 -17.26
N TYR A 193 0.50 7.39 -17.38
CA TYR A 193 1.06 6.05 -17.25
C TYR A 193 2.30 5.82 -18.13
N ASP A 194 2.27 6.23 -19.40
CA ASP A 194 3.40 6.06 -20.33
C ASP A 194 4.62 6.89 -19.91
N GLN A 195 4.41 8.04 -19.27
CA GLN A 195 5.48 8.86 -18.70
C GLN A 195 6.08 8.19 -17.46
N GLN A 196 5.23 7.65 -16.57
CA GLN A 196 5.67 6.88 -15.41
C GLN A 196 6.53 5.68 -15.82
N VAL A 197 6.06 4.88 -16.79
CA VAL A 197 6.80 3.72 -17.33
C VAL A 197 8.17 4.13 -17.88
N ARG A 198 8.24 5.20 -18.68
CA ARG A 198 9.52 5.67 -19.24
C ARG A 198 10.49 6.15 -18.17
N LEU A 199 9.99 6.97 -17.24
CA LEU A 199 10.83 7.55 -16.19
C LEU A 199 11.34 6.50 -15.22
N LEU A 200 10.45 5.63 -14.73
CA LEU A 200 10.85 4.57 -13.83
C LEU A 200 11.77 3.57 -14.53
N GLY A 201 11.45 3.16 -15.76
CA GLY A 201 12.27 2.24 -16.54
C GLY A 201 13.67 2.78 -16.87
N SER A 202 13.85 4.10 -16.92
CA SER A 202 15.17 4.71 -17.14
C SER A 202 16.05 4.76 -15.89
N LYS A 203 15.48 4.67 -14.69
CA LYS A 203 16.20 4.83 -13.42
C LYS A 203 16.19 3.58 -12.54
N LEU A 204 15.15 2.74 -12.64
CA LEU A 204 15.04 1.53 -11.87
C LEU A 204 15.93 0.43 -12.46
N ASP A 205 16.95 0.05 -11.71
CA ASP A 205 17.83 -1.07 -12.08
C ASP A 205 17.28 -2.37 -11.48
N LEU A 206 16.49 -3.08 -12.29
CA LEU A 206 15.88 -4.36 -11.90
C LEU A 206 16.94 -5.47 -11.67
N SER A 207 18.17 -5.34 -12.20
CA SER A 207 19.22 -6.32 -11.96
C SER A 207 19.59 -6.43 -10.49
N LYS A 208 19.40 -5.35 -9.71
CA LYS A 208 19.59 -5.34 -8.25
C LYS A 208 18.59 -6.24 -7.53
N LEU A 209 17.46 -6.58 -8.14
CA LEU A 209 16.43 -7.46 -7.58
C LEU A 209 16.65 -8.93 -7.96
N SER A 210 17.68 -9.26 -8.72
CA SER A 210 17.95 -10.62 -9.21
C SER A 210 18.32 -11.65 -8.12
N THR A 211 18.52 -11.20 -6.88
CA THR A 211 18.83 -12.06 -5.72
C THR A 211 18.01 -11.65 -4.50
N LYS A 212 17.74 -12.61 -3.61
CA LYS A 212 17.06 -12.31 -2.33
C LYS A 212 17.82 -11.25 -1.52
N GLN A 213 19.14 -11.30 -1.51
CA GLN A 213 19.96 -10.29 -0.83
C GLN A 213 19.81 -8.91 -1.47
N GLY A 214 19.76 -8.84 -2.81
CA GLY A 214 19.54 -7.59 -3.53
C GLY A 214 18.16 -6.98 -3.21
N ILE A 215 17.10 -7.80 -3.15
CA ILE A 215 15.76 -7.37 -2.73
C ILE A 215 15.81 -6.77 -1.32
N GLN A 216 16.47 -7.43 -0.36
CA GLN A 216 16.62 -6.92 1.00
C GLN A 216 17.42 -5.62 1.06
N GLN A 217 18.50 -5.52 0.29
CA GLN A 217 19.31 -4.29 0.21
C GLN A 217 18.50 -3.13 -0.38
N PHE A 218 17.68 -3.41 -1.39
CA PHE A 218 16.79 -2.42 -2.00
C PHE A 218 15.75 -1.89 -1.00
N ALA A 219 15.14 -2.78 -0.21
CA ALA A 219 14.23 -2.41 0.87
C ALA A 219 14.92 -1.59 1.97
N GLN A 220 16.17 -1.93 2.33
CA GLN A 220 16.96 -1.14 3.29
C GLN A 220 17.33 0.24 2.73
N GLN A 221 17.65 0.34 1.43
CA GLN A 221 17.90 1.62 0.76
C GLN A 221 16.66 2.51 0.80
N TYR A 222 15.48 1.94 0.55
CA TYR A 222 14.21 2.63 0.70
C TYR A 222 14.05 3.24 2.10
N LEU A 223 14.25 2.42 3.15
CA LEU A 223 14.16 2.89 4.53
C LEU A 223 15.20 3.98 4.87
N ALA A 224 16.42 3.85 4.36
CA ALA A 224 17.46 4.85 4.55
C ALA A 224 17.08 6.20 3.91
N LEU A 225 16.53 6.16 2.69
CA LEU A 225 16.10 7.36 1.98
C LEU A 225 14.94 8.08 2.69
N LEU A 226 13.98 7.33 3.25
CA LEU A 226 12.89 7.90 4.04
C LEU A 226 13.37 8.57 5.34
N GLN A 227 14.47 8.10 5.93
CA GLN A 227 15.06 8.77 7.10
C GLN A 227 15.73 10.10 6.76
N ILE A 228 16.32 10.19 5.56
CA ILE A 228 17.00 11.42 5.10
C ILE A 228 16.00 12.41 4.51
N HIS A 229 15.01 11.90 3.79
CA HIS A 229 13.93 12.65 3.17
C HIS A 229 12.58 12.07 3.62
N PRO A 230 12.11 12.42 4.84
CA PRO A 230 10.80 11.94 5.28
C PRO A 230 9.75 12.40 4.26
N VAL A 231 9.00 11.45 3.72
CA VAL A 231 7.81 11.77 2.93
C VAL A 231 6.83 12.38 3.93
N THR A 232 6.87 13.72 4.03
CA THR A 232 5.81 14.44 4.73
C THR A 232 4.56 14.17 3.93
N SER A 233 3.59 13.46 4.54
CA SER A 233 2.23 13.51 4.03
C SER A 233 1.80 14.98 4.17
N THR A 234 2.01 15.76 3.12
CA THR A 234 1.28 16.99 2.93
C THR A 234 -0.16 16.53 2.74
N THR A 235 -0.93 16.46 3.83
CA THR A 235 -2.37 16.69 3.70
C THR A 235 -2.48 17.90 2.80
N PRO A 236 -3.17 17.81 1.64
CA PRO A 236 -3.39 18.99 0.81
C PRO A 236 -3.89 20.04 1.76
N ALA A 237 -3.20 21.18 1.84
CA ALA A 237 -3.66 22.29 2.67
C ALA A 237 -5.12 22.46 2.29
N SER A 238 -6.03 22.17 3.23
CA SER A 238 -7.45 22.29 2.94
C SER A 238 -7.62 23.71 2.44
N MET A 239 -8.46 23.95 1.44
CA MET A 239 -8.73 25.32 0.97
C MET A 239 -9.08 26.26 2.14
N LEU A 240 -9.52 25.69 3.27
CA LEU A 240 -9.77 26.41 4.52
C LEU A 240 -8.48 26.96 5.17
N THR A 241 -7.34 26.27 5.08
CA THR A 241 -6.05 26.80 5.57
C THR A 241 -5.47 27.86 4.64
N LEU A 242 -5.83 27.82 3.35
CA LEU A 242 -5.47 28.86 2.40
C LEU A 242 -6.32 30.13 2.61
N TYR A 243 -7.54 29.99 3.15
CA TYR A 243 -8.51 31.08 3.35
C TYR A 243 -8.75 31.49 4.81
N GLY A 244 -8.21 30.80 5.82
CA GLY A 244 -8.58 31.11 7.20
C GLY A 244 -7.75 30.47 8.31
N GLY A 245 -6.53 30.01 8.06
CA GLY A 245 -5.66 29.48 9.11
C GLY A 245 -5.14 30.57 10.03
N SER A 246 -5.49 30.52 11.30
CA SER A 246 -4.91 31.34 12.37
C SER A 246 -3.45 30.91 12.63
N GLY A 247 -2.56 31.51 11.92
CA GLY A 247 -1.13 31.53 12.17
C GLY A 247 -0.64 32.88 11.69
N SER A 248 0.11 33.60 12.50
CA SER A 248 0.60 34.95 12.27
C SER A 248 1.44 35.08 10.99
N GLY A 249 0.74 35.06 9.86
CA GLY A 249 1.22 35.35 8.54
C GLY A 249 0.13 36.15 7.85
N THR A 250 0.44 37.29 7.31
CA THR A 250 -0.44 38.22 6.60
C THR A 250 -1.34 37.45 5.62
N SER A 251 -2.63 37.37 5.92
CA SER A 251 -3.64 36.74 5.07
C SER A 251 -3.68 37.45 3.73
N ILE A 252 -3.64 36.66 2.63
CA ILE A 252 -3.81 37.20 1.25
C ILE A 252 -5.14 37.96 1.13
N LEU A 253 -6.12 37.67 2.00
CA LEU A 253 -7.38 38.41 2.05
C LEU A 253 -7.22 39.85 2.49
N SER A 254 -6.19 40.22 3.28
CA SER A 254 -5.90 41.60 3.68
C SER A 254 -5.38 42.46 2.50
N LEU A 255 -4.96 41.83 1.43
CA LEU A 255 -4.57 42.49 0.17
C LEU A 255 -5.78 42.91 -0.67
N PHE A 256 -6.95 42.33 -0.45
CA PHE A 256 -8.19 42.59 -1.23
C PHE A 256 -9.27 43.36 -0.44
N THR A 257 -9.19 43.39 0.86
CA THR A 257 -10.06 44.23 1.70
C THR A 257 -9.35 45.57 1.92
N GLY A 258 -9.52 46.48 0.96
CA GLY A 258 -9.02 47.81 1.06
C GLY A 258 -9.55 48.50 2.30
N ASN A 259 -8.70 48.68 3.29
CA ASN A 259 -8.86 49.73 4.27
C ASN A 259 -8.02 50.90 3.76
N SER A 260 -8.72 51.96 3.35
CA SER A 260 -8.19 53.22 2.91
C SER A 260 -7.32 53.84 4.00
N SER A 261 -6.01 53.65 3.88
CA SER A 261 -5.02 54.61 4.36
C SER A 261 -3.95 54.70 3.27
N SER A 262 -3.92 55.88 2.68
CA SER A 262 -2.99 56.38 1.70
C SER A 262 -1.55 56.00 2.02
N ASP A 263 -0.81 55.57 0.99
CA ASP A 263 0.64 55.51 0.81
C ASP A 263 1.25 54.10 0.62
N SER A 264 0.75 53.32 -0.34
CA SER A 264 1.53 52.13 -0.77
C SER A 264 1.27 51.66 -2.21
N SER A 265 0.47 52.40 -2.99
CA SER A 265 0.18 51.99 -4.39
C SER A 265 1.25 52.41 -5.42
N ALA A 266 2.24 53.19 -5.00
CA ALA A 266 3.32 53.60 -5.91
C ALA A 266 4.49 52.61 -6.02
N SER A 267 4.59 51.64 -5.09
CA SER A 267 5.74 50.74 -5.02
C SER A 267 5.61 49.46 -5.88
N LEU A 268 4.39 49.09 -6.29
CA LEU A 268 4.18 47.86 -7.08
C LEU A 268 4.29 48.10 -8.60
N TYR A 269 4.07 49.34 -9.04
CA TYR A 269 4.22 49.68 -10.47
C TYR A 269 5.67 49.90 -10.92
N SER A 270 6.58 50.22 -9.99
CA SER A 270 8.00 50.42 -10.33
C SER A 270 8.82 49.11 -10.38
N ALA A 271 8.23 47.97 -10.02
CA ALA A 271 8.90 46.65 -10.07
C ALA A 271 8.54 45.85 -11.34
N LEU A 272 7.66 46.39 -12.21
CA LEU A 272 7.16 45.68 -13.40
C LEU A 272 7.54 46.34 -14.73
N PHE A 273 8.31 47.44 -14.68
CA PHE A 273 8.88 48.08 -15.89
C PHE A 273 10.33 48.50 -15.65
#